data_807bfd219473171c9f36f2d7d8e3ac5d
#
_entry.id   807bfd219473171c9f36f2d7d8e3ac5d
#
_cell.length_a   1.000
_cell.length_b   1.000
_cell.length_c   1.000
_cell.angle_alpha   90.00
_cell.angle_beta   90.00
_cell.angle_gamma   90.00
#
_symmetry.space_group_name_H-M   'P 1'
#
loop_
_entity.id
_entity.type
_entity.pdbx_description
1 polymer ?
#
loop_
_entity_poly.entity_id
_entity_poly.type
_entity_poly.pdbx_seq_one_letter_code
_entity_poly.pdbx_strand_id
1 'polypeptide(L)'
;MTTQELQDILEKHRKWLHFEYGGVRADLRDANLYGADLSEVDLRGALLRRTDLRCANLSGADLYAADLREADLQLANLYKAYLRESNLSGSNLQGTNISDAYLGGSRFSEARNFPSIPLVCPEEGEFVGFKKCNDYIIKLLIPYDAKRSSSTTRKCRASYAKVLSITSLSGDIVNIDSVTNTTYTPNIVYKIGEFVYPDKFDENRWNECSHGIHFFITRQEAVEY
;
A
#
# COMPACT_ATOMS: atom_id res chain seq x y z
N MET A 1 -28.65 2.55 11.05
CA MET A 1 -28.09 1.76 12.16
C MET A 1 -27.74 2.72 13.30
N THR A 2 -28.04 2.38 14.54
CA THR A 2 -27.65 3.17 15.71
C THR A 2 -26.19 2.92 16.08
N THR A 3 -25.60 3.84 16.84
CA THR A 3 -24.23 3.66 17.34
C THR A 3 -24.08 2.42 18.20
N GLN A 4 -25.09 2.08 19.01
CA GLN A 4 -25.06 0.90 19.87
C GLN A 4 -25.11 -0.39 19.04
N GLU A 5 -25.97 -0.48 18.01
CA GLU A 5 -26.02 -1.62 17.12
C GLU A 5 -24.67 -1.85 16.40
N LEU A 6 -24.03 -0.77 15.96
CA LEU A 6 -22.70 -0.86 15.34
C LEU A 6 -21.66 -1.38 16.34
N GLN A 7 -21.62 -0.84 17.56
CA GLN A 7 -20.69 -1.31 18.60
C GLN A 7 -20.88 -2.80 18.92
N ASP A 8 -22.12 -3.26 19.01
CA ASP A 8 -22.43 -4.67 19.27
C ASP A 8 -21.95 -5.58 18.13
N ILE A 9 -22.08 -5.13 16.89
CA ILE A 9 -21.57 -5.86 15.70
C ILE A 9 -20.05 -5.91 15.74
N LEU A 10 -19.38 -4.79 16.02
CA LEU A 10 -17.93 -4.70 16.07
C LEU A 10 -17.35 -5.55 17.19
N GLU A 11 -17.96 -5.57 18.38
CA GLU A 11 -17.51 -6.42 19.49
C GLU A 11 -17.67 -7.92 19.16
N LYS A 12 -18.79 -8.33 18.52
CA LYS A 12 -18.96 -9.71 18.05
C LYS A 12 -17.94 -10.06 16.97
N HIS A 13 -17.62 -9.09 16.10
CA HIS A 13 -16.61 -9.28 15.06
C HIS A 13 -15.22 -9.44 15.64
N ARG A 14 -14.83 -8.63 16.62
CA ARG A 14 -13.59 -8.79 17.36
C ARG A 14 -13.48 -10.20 17.95
N LYS A 15 -14.53 -10.68 18.60
CA LYS A 15 -14.58 -12.07 19.12
C LYS A 15 -14.41 -13.10 18.02
N TRP A 16 -15.03 -12.88 16.85
CA TRP A 16 -14.90 -13.78 15.71
C TRP A 16 -13.45 -13.85 15.19
N LEU A 17 -12.78 -12.70 15.10
CA LEU A 17 -11.38 -12.62 14.69
C LEU A 17 -10.43 -13.35 15.64
N HIS A 18 -10.77 -13.41 16.92
CA HIS A 18 -9.97 -14.07 17.96
C HIS A 18 -10.48 -15.49 18.31
N PHE A 19 -11.42 -16.03 17.53
CA PHE A 19 -12.03 -17.36 17.79
C PHE A 19 -12.66 -17.49 19.18
N GLU A 20 -13.16 -16.38 19.74
CA GLU A 20 -13.83 -16.36 21.04
C GLU A 20 -15.29 -16.81 20.94
N TYR A 21 -15.82 -17.37 22.03
CA TYR A 21 -17.22 -17.79 22.10
C TYR A 21 -18.18 -16.62 21.85
N GLY A 22 -19.21 -16.87 21.01
CA GLY A 22 -20.19 -15.84 20.63
C GLY A 22 -19.67 -14.86 19.58
N GLY A 23 -18.47 -15.09 19.03
CA GLY A 23 -17.95 -14.31 17.90
C GLY A 23 -18.78 -14.51 16.63
N VAL A 24 -19.10 -13.40 15.97
CA VAL A 24 -19.86 -13.39 14.69
C VAL A 24 -19.18 -12.41 13.74
N ARG A 25 -18.90 -12.86 12.51
CA ARG A 25 -18.34 -12.00 11.46
C ARG A 25 -19.25 -10.79 11.22
N ALA A 26 -18.68 -9.58 11.16
CA ALA A 26 -19.46 -8.37 10.89
C ALA A 26 -20.18 -8.47 9.54
N ASP A 27 -21.50 -8.41 9.59
CA ASP A 27 -22.37 -8.28 8.43
C ASP A 27 -23.01 -6.89 8.46
N LEU A 28 -22.42 -6.01 7.65
CA LEU A 28 -22.80 -4.61 7.50
C LEU A 28 -23.34 -4.33 6.10
N ARG A 29 -23.74 -5.39 5.38
CA ARG A 29 -24.30 -5.25 4.03
C ARG A 29 -25.56 -4.40 4.06
N ASP A 30 -25.67 -3.52 3.06
CA ASP A 30 -26.79 -2.60 2.90
C ASP A 30 -27.00 -1.63 4.10
N ALA A 31 -26.05 -1.58 5.05
CA ALA A 31 -26.13 -0.72 6.22
C ALA A 31 -25.88 0.76 5.86
N ASN A 32 -26.53 1.67 6.61
CA ASN A 32 -26.20 3.09 6.56
C ASN A 32 -25.17 3.41 7.65
N LEU A 33 -23.94 3.71 7.22
CA LEU A 33 -22.80 4.13 8.01
C LEU A 33 -22.31 5.52 7.59
N TYR A 34 -23.22 6.35 7.04
CA TYR A 34 -22.91 7.72 6.65
C TYR A 34 -22.26 8.49 7.81
N GLY A 35 -21.07 9.05 7.57
CA GLY A 35 -20.33 9.83 8.56
C GLY A 35 -19.88 9.06 9.81
N ALA A 36 -19.96 7.72 9.81
CA ALA A 36 -19.53 6.92 10.95
C ALA A 36 -18.02 7.06 11.20
N ASP A 37 -17.61 7.07 12.47
CA ASP A 37 -16.21 6.93 12.84
C ASP A 37 -15.88 5.44 13.04
N LEU A 38 -15.08 4.93 12.10
CA LEU A 38 -14.56 3.58 12.04
C LEU A 38 -13.03 3.60 11.99
N SER A 39 -12.41 4.70 12.48
CA SER A 39 -10.96 4.83 12.48
C SER A 39 -10.31 3.74 13.34
N GLU A 40 -9.22 3.16 12.82
CA GLU A 40 -8.44 2.11 13.47
C GLU A 40 -9.22 0.82 13.82
N VAL A 41 -10.47 0.68 13.35
CA VAL A 41 -11.31 -0.50 13.62
C VAL A 41 -10.80 -1.70 12.82
N ASP A 42 -10.76 -2.88 13.46
CA ASP A 42 -10.46 -4.15 12.81
C ASP A 42 -11.73 -4.72 12.13
N LEU A 43 -11.79 -4.56 10.81
CA LEU A 43 -12.87 -5.04 9.93
C LEU A 43 -12.35 -6.11 8.95
N ARG A 44 -11.30 -6.85 9.32
CA ARG A 44 -10.74 -7.91 8.47
C ARG A 44 -11.81 -8.92 8.07
N GLY A 45 -11.95 -9.09 6.76
CA GLY A 45 -12.94 -10.00 6.20
C GLY A 45 -14.39 -9.56 6.37
N ALA A 46 -14.72 -8.41 6.95
CA ALA A 46 -16.11 -7.94 7.12
C ALA A 46 -16.90 -7.91 5.80
N LEU A 47 -18.22 -8.04 5.90
CA LEU A 47 -19.14 -7.94 4.78
C LEU A 47 -19.73 -6.53 4.74
N LEU A 48 -19.28 -5.73 3.77
CA LEU A 48 -19.63 -4.30 3.60
C LEU A 48 -20.24 -4.04 2.20
N ARG A 49 -20.78 -5.08 1.55
CA ARG A 49 -21.35 -4.91 0.23
C ARG A 49 -22.56 -3.97 0.25
N ARG A 50 -22.58 -2.98 -0.66
CA ARG A 50 -23.63 -1.95 -0.79
C ARG A 50 -23.84 -1.10 0.47
N THR A 51 -22.87 -1.07 1.37
CA THR A 51 -22.91 -0.20 2.56
C THR A 51 -22.76 1.28 2.15
N ASP A 52 -23.54 2.15 2.73
CA ASP A 52 -23.35 3.60 2.64
C ASP A 52 -22.27 4.03 3.63
N LEU A 53 -21.06 4.25 3.13
CA LEU A 53 -19.87 4.71 3.87
C LEU A 53 -19.51 6.16 3.50
N ARG A 54 -20.41 6.91 2.90
CA ARG A 54 -20.13 8.30 2.52
C ARG A 54 -19.73 9.13 3.73
N CYS A 55 -18.67 9.93 3.57
CA CYS A 55 -18.09 10.76 4.64
C CYS A 55 -17.61 9.96 5.87
N ALA A 56 -17.60 8.64 5.86
CA ALA A 56 -17.11 7.84 6.98
C ALA A 56 -15.60 8.03 7.18
N ASN A 57 -15.17 8.00 8.44
CA ASN A 57 -13.75 7.98 8.80
C ASN A 57 -13.31 6.53 8.98
N LEU A 58 -12.51 6.03 8.05
CA LEU A 58 -11.91 4.69 8.03
C LEU A 58 -10.38 4.78 8.12
N SER A 59 -9.83 5.92 8.60
CA SER A 59 -8.40 6.10 8.69
C SER A 59 -7.76 5.05 9.59
N GLY A 60 -6.70 4.39 9.11
CA GLY A 60 -6.01 3.32 9.82
C GLY A 60 -6.83 2.03 10.02
N ALA A 61 -8.06 1.95 9.55
CA ALA A 61 -8.88 0.74 9.70
C ALA A 61 -8.26 -0.46 9.00
N ASP A 62 -8.36 -1.64 9.57
CA ASP A 62 -7.93 -2.90 8.94
C ASP A 62 -9.10 -3.52 8.18
N LEU A 63 -9.08 -3.37 6.87
CA LEU A 63 -10.05 -3.89 5.91
C LEU A 63 -9.47 -5.06 5.08
N TYR A 64 -8.43 -5.75 5.59
CA TYR A 64 -7.83 -6.88 4.90
C TYR A 64 -8.91 -7.90 4.49
N ALA A 65 -8.94 -8.27 3.21
CA ALA A 65 -9.90 -9.21 2.63
C ALA A 65 -11.39 -8.85 2.87
N ALA A 66 -11.73 -7.60 3.20
CA ALA A 66 -13.12 -7.16 3.35
C ALA A 66 -13.85 -7.11 2.00
N ASP A 67 -15.15 -7.37 2.02
CA ASP A 67 -16.03 -7.29 0.86
C ASP A 67 -16.73 -5.91 0.81
N LEU A 68 -16.17 -4.99 0.04
CA LEU A 68 -16.65 -3.62 -0.17
C LEU A 68 -17.34 -3.46 -1.54
N ARG A 69 -17.76 -4.55 -2.16
CA ARG A 69 -18.41 -4.48 -3.48
C ARG A 69 -19.62 -3.57 -3.48
N GLU A 70 -19.71 -2.70 -4.48
CA GLU A 70 -20.82 -1.78 -4.67
C GLU A 70 -21.02 -0.80 -3.48
N ALA A 71 -20.08 -0.72 -2.51
CA ALA A 71 -20.16 0.23 -1.42
C ALA A 71 -20.02 1.68 -1.91
N ASP A 72 -20.72 2.61 -1.26
CA ASP A 72 -20.56 4.03 -1.53
C ASP A 72 -19.56 4.64 -0.53
N LEU A 73 -18.35 4.92 -1.02
CA LEU A 73 -17.22 5.48 -0.26
C LEU A 73 -17.02 6.97 -0.57
N GLN A 74 -17.99 7.63 -1.19
CA GLN A 74 -17.86 9.05 -1.55
C GLN A 74 -17.44 9.90 -0.34
N LEU A 75 -16.36 10.68 -0.51
CA LEU A 75 -15.77 11.53 0.52
C LEU A 75 -15.32 10.81 1.80
N ALA A 76 -15.23 9.47 1.78
CA ALA A 76 -14.71 8.72 2.91
C ALA A 76 -13.21 8.94 3.10
N ASN A 77 -12.74 8.82 4.34
CA ASN A 77 -11.32 8.92 4.67
C ASN A 77 -10.74 7.50 4.91
N LEU A 78 -9.96 7.01 3.96
CA LEU A 78 -9.22 5.74 4.03
C LEU A 78 -7.71 5.98 4.24
N TYR A 79 -7.30 7.13 4.78
CA TYR A 79 -5.90 7.43 5.05
C TYR A 79 -5.25 6.32 5.88
N LYS A 80 -4.15 5.75 5.40
CA LYS A 80 -3.43 4.62 6.03
C LYS A 80 -4.27 3.36 6.27
N ALA A 81 -5.43 3.20 5.66
CA ALA A 81 -6.23 1.98 5.82
C ALA A 81 -5.55 0.76 5.17
N TYR A 82 -5.72 -0.42 5.77
CA TYR A 82 -5.20 -1.69 5.27
C TYR A 82 -6.26 -2.39 4.41
N LEU A 83 -6.22 -2.17 3.10
CA LEU A 83 -7.18 -2.69 2.11
C LEU A 83 -6.64 -3.90 1.32
N ARG A 84 -5.53 -4.49 1.74
CA ARG A 84 -4.94 -5.63 1.01
C ARG A 84 -5.95 -6.76 0.86
N GLU A 85 -6.00 -7.37 -0.34
CA GLU A 85 -6.91 -8.46 -0.71
C GLU A 85 -8.41 -8.09 -0.64
N SER A 86 -8.78 -6.84 -0.31
CA SER A 86 -10.17 -6.40 -0.27
C SER A 86 -10.81 -6.35 -1.66
N ASN A 87 -12.13 -6.42 -1.73
CA ASN A 87 -12.88 -6.33 -2.97
C ASN A 87 -13.72 -5.06 -3.02
N LEU A 88 -13.29 -4.07 -3.80
CA LEU A 88 -13.98 -2.79 -4.03
C LEU A 88 -14.67 -2.75 -5.41
N SER A 89 -14.91 -3.90 -6.04
CA SER A 89 -15.52 -3.93 -7.37
C SER A 89 -16.90 -3.24 -7.36
N GLY A 90 -17.11 -2.33 -8.32
CA GLY A 90 -18.35 -1.55 -8.43
C GLY A 90 -18.54 -0.45 -7.37
N SER A 91 -17.63 -0.27 -6.42
CA SER A 91 -17.72 0.79 -5.40
C SER A 91 -17.63 2.19 -6.01
N ASN A 92 -18.14 3.20 -5.30
CA ASN A 92 -18.01 4.60 -5.66
C ASN A 92 -16.95 5.27 -4.77
N LEU A 93 -15.86 5.72 -5.38
CA LEU A 93 -14.69 6.29 -4.70
C LEU A 93 -14.57 7.81 -4.93
N GLN A 94 -15.64 8.50 -5.27
CA GLN A 94 -15.60 9.94 -5.56
C GLN A 94 -15.11 10.73 -4.35
N GLY A 95 -13.99 11.43 -4.50
CA GLY A 95 -13.41 12.26 -3.44
C GLY A 95 -12.91 11.50 -2.22
N THR A 96 -12.81 10.16 -2.30
CA THR A 96 -12.25 9.33 -1.23
C THR A 96 -10.77 9.65 -1.03
N ASN A 97 -10.34 9.86 0.21
CA ASN A 97 -8.94 9.98 0.56
C ASN A 97 -8.33 8.58 0.78
N ILE A 98 -7.50 8.11 -0.14
CA ILE A 98 -6.79 6.82 -0.04
C ILE A 98 -5.27 7.01 0.10
N SER A 99 -4.82 8.20 0.56
CA SER A 99 -3.40 8.48 0.76
C SER A 99 -2.81 7.51 1.78
N ASP A 100 -1.62 6.99 1.48
CA ASP A 100 -0.90 6.00 2.30
C ASP A 100 -1.69 4.68 2.58
N ALA A 101 -2.84 4.44 1.92
CA ALA A 101 -3.57 3.19 2.09
C ALA A 101 -2.84 2.01 1.42
N TYR A 102 -2.89 0.83 2.04
CA TYR A 102 -2.25 -0.39 1.55
C TYR A 102 -3.23 -1.17 0.66
N LEU A 103 -3.05 -1.10 -0.66
CA LEU A 103 -3.98 -1.63 -1.66
C LEU A 103 -3.55 -2.96 -2.32
N GLY A 104 -2.46 -3.59 -1.86
CA GLY A 104 -1.90 -4.80 -2.49
C GLY A 104 -2.93 -5.93 -2.60
N GLY A 105 -3.13 -6.48 -3.81
CA GLY A 105 -4.10 -7.54 -4.07
C GLY A 105 -5.57 -7.12 -4.09
N SER A 106 -5.88 -5.85 -3.84
CA SER A 106 -7.26 -5.34 -3.88
C SER A 106 -7.83 -5.39 -5.30
N ARG A 107 -9.15 -5.57 -5.40
CA ARG A 107 -9.89 -5.63 -6.66
C ARG A 107 -10.74 -4.39 -6.83
N PHE A 108 -10.59 -3.73 -7.99
CA PHE A 108 -11.27 -2.47 -8.33
C PHE A 108 -12.06 -2.55 -9.64
N SER A 109 -12.41 -3.76 -10.12
CA SER A 109 -13.18 -3.88 -11.36
C SER A 109 -14.48 -3.08 -11.25
N GLU A 110 -14.80 -2.28 -12.27
CA GLU A 110 -16.01 -1.45 -12.30
C GLU A 110 -16.12 -0.42 -11.15
N ALA A 111 -15.08 -0.22 -10.34
CA ALA A 111 -15.07 0.85 -9.35
C ALA A 111 -15.15 2.21 -10.06
N ARG A 112 -16.01 3.10 -9.54
CA ARG A 112 -16.29 4.41 -10.15
C ARG A 112 -15.54 5.51 -9.45
N ASN A 113 -15.17 6.54 -10.22
CA ASN A 113 -14.56 7.75 -9.69
C ASN A 113 -13.28 7.47 -8.85
N PHE A 114 -12.48 6.50 -9.27
CA PHE A 114 -11.25 6.17 -8.58
C PHE A 114 -10.35 7.42 -8.49
N PRO A 115 -9.83 7.79 -7.31
CA PRO A 115 -9.02 8.98 -7.16
C PRO A 115 -7.79 8.95 -8.06
N SER A 116 -7.51 10.07 -8.73
CA SER A 116 -6.25 10.24 -9.46
C SER A 116 -5.12 10.36 -8.44
N ILE A 117 -4.27 9.36 -8.37
CA ILE A 117 -3.09 9.37 -7.50
C ILE A 117 -1.87 9.52 -8.41
N PRO A 118 -1.21 10.68 -8.41
CA PRO A 118 0.01 10.86 -9.19
C PRO A 118 1.10 9.88 -8.71
N LEU A 119 2.04 9.55 -9.59
CA LEU A 119 3.22 8.82 -9.17
C LEU A 119 4.05 9.67 -8.20
N VAL A 120 4.59 9.05 -7.17
CA VAL A 120 5.53 9.69 -6.24
C VAL A 120 6.88 9.92 -6.91
N CYS A 121 7.31 9.00 -7.78
CA CYS A 121 8.51 9.16 -8.59
C CYS A 121 8.21 9.96 -9.88
N PRO A 122 9.20 10.69 -10.44
CA PRO A 122 9.06 11.36 -11.73
C PRO A 122 8.55 10.41 -12.83
N GLU A 123 7.57 10.85 -13.60
CA GLU A 123 7.00 10.05 -14.69
C GLU A 123 7.93 9.96 -15.90
N GLU A 124 8.73 11.01 -16.13
CA GLU A 124 9.65 11.13 -17.25
C GLU A 124 11.08 11.47 -16.79
N GLY A 125 12.04 11.32 -17.69
CA GLY A 125 13.43 11.65 -17.45
C GLY A 125 14.16 10.62 -16.56
N GLU A 126 15.44 10.81 -16.39
CA GLU A 126 16.23 10.05 -15.42
C GLU A 126 16.28 10.78 -14.09
N PHE A 127 16.36 10.05 -13.00
CA PHE A 127 16.46 10.63 -11.66
C PHE A 127 17.15 9.68 -10.68
N VAL A 128 17.46 10.20 -9.51
CA VAL A 128 18.11 9.44 -8.44
C VAL A 128 17.10 8.98 -7.43
N GLY A 129 17.21 7.70 -7.04
CA GLY A 129 16.48 7.11 -5.92
C GLY A 129 17.44 6.46 -4.91
N PHE A 130 16.89 6.09 -3.75
CA PHE A 130 17.65 5.51 -2.64
C PHE A 130 16.99 4.23 -2.15
N LYS A 131 17.80 3.22 -1.86
CA LYS A 131 17.34 1.94 -1.33
C LYS A 131 18.12 1.55 -0.10
N LYS A 132 17.43 1.18 0.98
CA LYS A 132 18.05 0.49 2.10
C LYS A 132 18.26 -0.98 1.76
N CYS A 133 19.43 -1.48 2.01
CA CYS A 133 19.77 -2.88 1.87
C CYS A 133 20.71 -3.28 3.02
N ASN A 134 20.22 -4.06 3.97
CA ASN A 134 20.88 -4.34 5.24
C ASN A 134 21.26 -3.02 5.96
N ASP A 135 22.52 -2.83 6.33
CA ASP A 135 23.04 -1.63 7.01
C ASP A 135 23.55 -0.53 6.06
N TYR A 136 23.16 -0.60 4.79
CA TYR A 136 23.64 0.30 3.75
C TYR A 136 22.51 1.02 3.03
N ILE A 137 22.84 2.21 2.52
CA ILE A 137 22.02 2.96 1.57
C ILE A 137 22.68 2.90 0.20
N ILE A 138 21.94 2.40 -0.76
CA ILE A 138 22.33 2.31 -2.16
C ILE A 138 21.73 3.51 -2.89
N LYS A 139 22.54 4.33 -3.52
CA LYS A 139 22.12 5.39 -4.43
C LYS A 139 21.97 4.80 -5.83
N LEU A 140 20.78 4.94 -6.40
CA LEU A 140 20.39 4.38 -7.69
C LEU A 140 20.12 5.50 -8.70
N LEU A 141 20.57 5.35 -9.92
CA LEU A 141 20.04 6.09 -11.06
C LEU A 141 18.92 5.28 -11.67
N ILE A 142 17.74 5.86 -11.80
CA ILE A 142 16.61 5.29 -12.52
C ILE A 142 16.64 5.86 -13.94
N PRO A 143 16.95 5.05 -14.97
CA PRO A 143 17.08 5.54 -16.34
C PRO A 143 15.79 6.06 -16.92
N TYR A 144 15.86 6.90 -17.95
CA TYR A 144 14.71 7.54 -18.57
C TYR A 144 13.69 6.54 -19.16
N ASP A 145 14.16 5.39 -19.63
CA ASP A 145 13.36 4.34 -20.27
C ASP A 145 12.97 3.20 -19.28
N ALA A 146 13.41 3.26 -18.02
CA ALA A 146 12.98 2.32 -17.01
C ALA A 146 11.48 2.48 -16.73
N LYS A 147 10.71 1.40 -16.83
CA LYS A 147 9.34 1.39 -16.31
C LYS A 147 9.38 1.68 -14.81
N ARG A 148 8.46 2.49 -14.35
CA ARG A 148 8.40 2.94 -12.96
C ARG A 148 6.99 2.94 -12.43
N SER A 149 6.85 2.73 -11.13
CA SER A 149 5.56 2.66 -10.46
C SER A 149 5.68 3.11 -9.00
N SER A 150 4.65 3.72 -8.49
CA SER A 150 4.42 3.89 -7.05
C SER A 150 2.92 3.72 -6.79
N SER A 151 2.57 3.25 -5.61
CA SER A 151 1.18 3.13 -5.18
C SER A 151 0.75 4.40 -4.44
N THR A 152 0.12 4.24 -3.30
CA THR A 152 -0.34 5.31 -2.42
C THR A 152 0.72 5.75 -1.42
N THR A 153 1.74 4.90 -1.18
CA THR A 153 2.86 5.17 -0.27
C THR A 153 4.02 5.86 -0.98
N ARG A 154 5.04 6.25 -0.21
CA ARG A 154 6.26 6.86 -0.72
C ARG A 154 7.22 5.87 -1.39
N LYS A 155 6.92 4.57 -1.33
CA LYS A 155 7.72 3.51 -1.92
C LYS A 155 7.51 3.40 -3.42
N CYS A 156 8.59 3.47 -4.18
CA CYS A 156 8.60 3.36 -5.64
C CYS A 156 9.23 2.06 -6.11
N ARG A 157 8.96 1.68 -7.37
CA ARG A 157 9.59 0.53 -8.05
C ARG A 157 10.05 0.93 -9.43
N ALA A 158 11.15 0.32 -9.90
CA ALA A 158 11.63 0.41 -11.27
C ALA A 158 11.89 -0.97 -11.88
N SER A 159 11.80 -1.06 -13.21
CA SER A 159 12.13 -2.28 -13.95
C SER A 159 13.63 -2.57 -13.98
N TYR A 160 14.47 -1.56 -13.76
CA TYR A 160 15.91 -1.67 -13.56
C TYR A 160 16.48 -0.34 -13.06
N ALA A 161 17.71 -0.38 -12.55
CA ALA A 161 18.41 0.80 -12.08
C ALA A 161 19.93 0.62 -12.23
N LYS A 162 20.70 1.72 -12.23
CA LYS A 162 22.15 1.69 -12.16
C LYS A 162 22.61 2.05 -10.75
N VAL A 163 23.50 1.25 -10.18
CA VAL A 163 24.06 1.53 -8.86
C VAL A 163 25.13 2.62 -8.97
N LEU A 164 24.92 3.75 -8.29
CA LEU A 164 25.87 4.89 -8.31
C LEU A 164 26.86 4.84 -7.16
N SER A 165 26.39 4.54 -5.95
CA SER A 165 27.23 4.45 -4.76
C SER A 165 26.55 3.65 -3.65
N ILE A 166 27.35 3.21 -2.68
CA ILE A 166 26.91 2.54 -1.46
C ILE A 166 27.51 3.31 -0.29
N THR A 167 26.69 3.61 0.71
CA THR A 167 27.11 4.31 1.94
C THR A 167 26.56 3.61 3.16
N SER A 168 27.10 3.90 4.35
CA SER A 168 26.48 3.51 5.62
C SER A 168 25.14 4.20 5.82
N LEU A 169 24.36 3.80 6.83
CA LEU A 169 23.12 4.49 7.22
C LEU A 169 23.37 5.93 7.67
N SER A 170 24.53 6.24 8.26
CA SER A 170 24.98 7.60 8.62
C SER A 170 25.37 8.44 7.41
N GLY A 171 25.71 7.82 6.29
CA GLY A 171 26.14 8.50 5.06
C GLY A 171 27.64 8.43 4.78
N ASP A 172 28.39 7.72 5.62
CA ASP A 172 29.83 7.58 5.47
C ASP A 172 30.18 6.72 4.26
N ILE A 173 31.31 7.03 3.63
CA ILE A 173 31.85 6.18 2.56
C ILE A 173 32.33 4.86 3.16
N VAL A 174 31.92 3.76 2.55
CA VAL A 174 32.31 2.41 2.96
C VAL A 174 33.21 1.78 1.91
N ASN A 175 34.17 0.98 2.35
CA ASN A 175 35.12 0.31 1.43
C ASN A 175 34.54 -1.04 0.95
N ILE A 176 33.37 -0.97 0.28
CA ILE A 176 32.73 -2.10 -0.37
C ILE A 176 32.26 -1.69 -1.76
N ASP A 177 32.28 -2.62 -2.72
CA ASP A 177 31.84 -2.38 -4.09
C ASP A 177 30.45 -2.95 -4.37
N SER A 178 29.95 -3.83 -3.50
CA SER A 178 28.65 -4.51 -3.69
C SER A 178 27.96 -4.87 -2.38
N VAL A 179 26.62 -4.98 -2.44
CA VAL A 179 25.77 -5.47 -1.36
C VAL A 179 24.71 -6.41 -1.95
N THR A 180 24.52 -7.55 -1.29
CA THR A 180 23.49 -8.52 -1.67
C THR A 180 22.24 -8.36 -0.80
N ASN A 181 21.09 -8.18 -1.43
CA ASN A 181 19.81 -8.25 -0.73
C ASN A 181 19.39 -9.72 -0.60
N THR A 182 19.40 -10.22 0.63
CA THR A 182 19.03 -11.61 0.96
C THR A 182 17.58 -11.75 1.43
N THR A 183 16.86 -10.64 1.58
CA THR A 183 15.47 -10.63 2.08
C THR A 183 14.48 -11.17 1.04
N TYR A 184 14.85 -11.16 -0.24
CA TYR A 184 13.99 -11.61 -1.34
C TYR A 184 14.68 -12.70 -2.17
N THR A 185 13.90 -13.65 -2.66
CA THR A 185 14.36 -14.70 -3.56
C THR A 185 13.87 -14.42 -4.99
N PRO A 186 14.75 -14.40 -6.01
CA PRO A 186 16.21 -14.59 -5.93
C PRO A 186 16.94 -13.40 -5.30
N ASN A 187 18.11 -13.66 -4.74
CA ASN A 187 18.98 -12.62 -4.19
C ASN A 187 19.39 -11.63 -5.28
N ILE A 188 19.30 -10.35 -4.99
CA ILE A 188 19.73 -9.27 -5.90
C ILE A 188 21.04 -8.69 -5.40
N VAL A 189 22.06 -8.65 -6.26
CA VAL A 189 23.36 -8.03 -5.99
C VAL A 189 23.35 -6.60 -6.55
N TYR A 190 23.66 -5.63 -5.70
CA TYR A 190 23.84 -4.23 -6.07
C TYR A 190 25.35 -3.94 -6.08
N LYS A 191 25.94 -3.79 -7.27
CA LYS A 191 27.38 -3.52 -7.45
C LYS A 191 27.58 -2.14 -8.08
N ILE A 192 28.49 -1.35 -7.50
CA ILE A 192 28.75 0.04 -7.93
C ILE A 192 29.16 0.05 -9.42
N GLY A 193 28.50 0.93 -10.18
CA GLY A 193 28.73 1.12 -11.61
C GLY A 193 27.91 0.19 -12.50
N GLU A 194 27.34 -0.90 -11.97
CA GLU A 194 26.58 -1.88 -12.74
C GLU A 194 25.07 -1.60 -12.73
N PHE A 195 24.38 -2.11 -13.75
CA PHE A 195 22.93 -2.15 -13.79
C PHE A 195 22.40 -3.34 -12.98
N VAL A 196 21.31 -3.12 -12.26
CA VAL A 196 20.60 -4.12 -11.49
C VAL A 196 19.21 -4.33 -12.06
N TYR A 197 18.83 -5.59 -12.21
CA TYR A 197 17.55 -6.01 -12.76
C TYR A 197 16.84 -6.92 -11.74
N PRO A 198 15.51 -6.74 -11.53
CA PRO A 198 14.72 -7.72 -10.81
C PRO A 198 14.47 -8.95 -11.71
N ASP A 199 13.96 -10.03 -11.14
CA ASP A 199 13.50 -11.20 -11.90
C ASP A 199 12.40 -10.86 -12.91
N LYS A 200 11.51 -9.96 -12.53
CA LYS A 200 10.44 -9.37 -13.36
C LYS A 200 10.00 -8.01 -12.80
N PHE A 201 9.19 -7.28 -13.55
CA PHE A 201 8.55 -6.03 -13.10
C PHE A 201 7.04 -6.19 -13.10
N ASP A 202 6.40 -5.90 -11.98
CA ASP A 202 4.94 -5.90 -11.86
C ASP A 202 4.40 -4.51 -12.22
N GLU A 203 3.64 -4.44 -13.30
CA GLU A 203 3.03 -3.19 -13.78
C GLU A 203 1.82 -2.76 -12.94
N ASN A 204 1.24 -3.66 -12.16
CA ASN A 204 0.16 -3.30 -11.26
C ASN A 204 0.68 -2.44 -10.11
N ARG A 205 0.41 -1.12 -10.19
CA ARG A 205 0.91 -0.14 -9.22
C ARG A 205 0.44 -0.39 -7.79
N TRP A 206 -0.68 -1.07 -7.61
CA TRP A 206 -1.25 -1.35 -6.29
C TRP A 206 -0.53 -2.46 -5.53
N ASN A 207 0.25 -3.28 -6.21
CA ASN A 207 1.05 -4.34 -5.61
C ASN A 207 2.41 -3.80 -5.11
N GLU A 208 2.43 -3.02 -4.03
CA GLU A 208 3.61 -2.29 -3.55
C GLU A 208 4.82 -3.16 -3.24
N CYS A 209 4.60 -4.36 -2.72
CA CYS A 209 5.67 -5.30 -2.34
C CYS A 209 5.94 -6.36 -3.41
N SER A 210 5.50 -6.13 -4.65
CA SER A 210 5.70 -7.03 -5.77
C SER A 210 7.05 -6.84 -6.47
N HIS A 211 7.24 -7.50 -7.61
CA HIS A 211 8.49 -7.54 -8.37
C HIS A 211 8.93 -6.17 -8.90
N GLY A 212 10.21 -5.87 -8.77
CA GLY A 212 10.82 -4.61 -9.18
C GLY A 212 11.98 -4.19 -8.28
N ILE A 213 12.76 -3.23 -8.72
CA ILE A 213 13.77 -2.58 -7.86
C ILE A 213 13.07 -1.53 -7.01
N HIS A 214 12.86 -1.82 -5.73
CA HIS A 214 12.23 -0.90 -4.78
C HIS A 214 13.20 0.18 -4.33
N PHE A 215 12.70 1.43 -4.26
CA PHE A 215 13.47 2.60 -3.84
C PHE A 215 12.57 3.71 -3.28
N PHE A 216 13.19 4.73 -2.71
CA PHE A 216 12.56 5.97 -2.26
C PHE A 216 13.18 7.16 -2.99
N ILE A 217 12.47 8.27 -3.05
CA ILE A 217 12.96 9.47 -3.74
C ILE A 217 14.00 10.20 -2.91
N THR A 218 13.89 10.17 -1.58
CA THR A 218 14.86 10.77 -0.70
C THR A 218 15.65 9.72 0.08
N ARG A 219 16.88 10.08 0.46
CA ARG A 219 17.73 9.24 1.30
C ARG A 219 17.11 9.01 2.67
N GLN A 220 16.47 10.04 3.24
CA GLN A 220 15.86 9.98 4.57
C GLN A 220 14.73 8.94 4.60
N GLU A 221 13.85 8.94 3.61
CA GLU A 221 12.79 7.92 3.49
C GLU A 221 13.36 6.50 3.42
N ALA A 222 14.47 6.31 2.72
CA ALA A 222 15.12 5.01 2.65
C ALA A 222 15.74 4.57 3.99
N VAL A 223 16.29 5.50 4.78
CA VAL A 223 16.85 5.21 6.11
C VAL A 223 15.78 4.82 7.12
N GLU A 224 14.64 5.52 7.09
CA GLU A 224 13.52 5.33 8.03
C GLU A 224 12.71 4.06 7.73
N TYR A 225 12.81 3.52 6.51
CA TYR A 225 12.15 2.28 6.10
C TYR A 225 12.86 1.04 6.67
#